data_8e33b051f27bdb8cde0c2236248cc64f
#
_entry.id   8e33b051f27bdb8cde0c2236248cc64f
#
_cell.length_a   1.000
_cell.length_b   1.000
_cell.length_c   1.000
_cell.angle_alpha   90.00
_cell.angle_beta   90.00
_cell.angle_gamma   90.00
#
_symmetry.space_group_name_H-M   'P 1'
#
loop_
_entity.id
_entity.type
_entity.pdbx_description
1 polymer ?
#
loop_
_entity_poly.entity_id
_entity_poly.type
_entity_poly.pdbx_seq_one_letter_code
_entity_poly.pdbx_strand_id
1 'polypeptide(L)'
;MTTCLSRRQFVHGTAFAAAALATSRAFAAAGGRKVPISLQLYSVRNDCAKDFDATLAAVAKMGFDGVEFAGYHKYAAKPKELKAKLDELGLKAAATHIGTGTMRGDALEKTIEFHQVLGCKYLIVPGDGDFTKPDKSKALADLFNETAAKLKPLGMACGYHNHAHEFDKSGDTNHWELFAQRTTKDVILQIDFGWSQVAGQDGPDLVKRHPGRMAVVHLKPTVVKNEAGKRAIFGEDSVPWVPIIKACRELGATQWFTLEQEVYPDGKSPLECVALSAAALKKTV
;
A
#
# COMPACT_ATOMS: atom_id res chain seq x y z
N MET A 1 -42.76 16.25 -37.48
CA MET A 1 -41.38 16.24 -38.03
C MET A 1 -40.57 15.30 -37.17
N THR A 2 -40.35 14.08 -37.62
CA THR A 2 -39.59 13.02 -36.93
C THR A 2 -38.18 13.07 -37.44
N THR A 3 -37.26 13.52 -36.64
CA THR A 3 -35.80 13.54 -36.97
C THR A 3 -35.22 12.14 -36.83
N CYS A 4 -34.90 11.53 -37.93
CA CYS A 4 -34.25 10.23 -37.99
C CYS A 4 -32.75 10.39 -37.66
N LEU A 5 -32.30 9.76 -36.57
CA LEU A 5 -30.88 9.74 -36.14
C LEU A 5 -30.06 8.91 -37.17
N SER A 6 -28.90 9.42 -37.59
CA SER A 6 -28.03 8.74 -38.54
C SER A 6 -27.33 7.53 -37.92
N ARG A 7 -27.01 6.49 -38.74
CA ARG A 7 -26.29 5.28 -38.27
C ARG A 7 -24.97 5.57 -37.54
N ARG A 8 -24.29 6.68 -37.84
CA ARG A 8 -23.06 7.11 -37.15
C ARG A 8 -23.30 7.55 -35.69
N GLN A 9 -24.43 8.19 -35.39
CA GLN A 9 -24.79 8.64 -34.05
C GLN A 9 -25.21 7.47 -33.14
N PHE A 10 -25.76 6.38 -33.70
CA PHE A 10 -26.12 5.18 -32.99
C PHE A 10 -24.89 4.37 -32.52
N VAL A 11 -23.82 4.30 -33.37
CA VAL A 11 -22.60 3.56 -33.02
C VAL A 11 -21.79 4.26 -31.92
N HIS A 12 -21.81 5.59 -31.84
CA HIS A 12 -21.12 6.34 -30.77
C HIS A 12 -21.84 6.26 -29.42
N GLY A 13 -23.17 6.19 -29.43
CA GLY A 13 -23.96 6.04 -28.21
C GLY A 13 -23.82 4.68 -27.54
N THR A 14 -23.68 3.61 -28.31
CA THR A 14 -23.51 2.24 -27.78
C THR A 14 -22.10 1.95 -27.26
N ALA A 15 -21.06 2.60 -27.81
CA ALA A 15 -19.69 2.44 -27.32
C ALA A 15 -19.48 3.09 -25.94
N PHE A 16 -20.11 4.24 -25.66
CA PHE A 16 -20.05 4.90 -24.35
C PHE A 16 -20.83 4.13 -23.26
N ALA A 17 -21.96 3.54 -23.60
CA ALA A 17 -22.74 2.74 -22.67
C ALA A 17 -22.05 1.41 -22.33
N ALA A 18 -21.36 0.78 -23.28
CA ALA A 18 -20.62 -0.46 -23.05
C ALA A 18 -19.35 -0.23 -22.19
N ALA A 19 -18.66 0.90 -22.33
CA ALA A 19 -17.51 1.26 -21.51
C ALA A 19 -17.91 1.56 -20.06
N ALA A 20 -19.02 2.26 -19.84
CA ALA A 20 -19.56 2.53 -18.50
C ALA A 20 -20.07 1.26 -17.79
N LEU A 21 -20.63 0.31 -18.51
CA LEU A 21 -21.07 -0.99 -17.98
C LEU A 21 -19.90 -1.94 -17.69
N ALA A 22 -18.80 -1.86 -18.45
CA ALA A 22 -17.60 -2.65 -18.20
C ALA A 22 -16.85 -2.17 -16.95
N THR A 23 -16.78 -0.86 -16.73
CA THR A 23 -16.17 -0.29 -15.52
C THR A 23 -17.04 -0.57 -14.27
N SER A 24 -18.35 -0.48 -14.35
CA SER A 24 -19.23 -0.80 -13.22
C SER A 24 -19.23 -2.30 -12.87
N ARG A 25 -19.07 -3.21 -13.85
CA ARG A 25 -18.91 -4.64 -13.60
C ARG A 25 -17.56 -5.00 -12.97
N ALA A 26 -16.47 -4.30 -13.32
CA ALA A 26 -15.17 -4.47 -12.68
C ALA A 26 -15.19 -4.04 -11.21
N PHE A 27 -15.91 -2.97 -10.88
CA PHE A 27 -16.10 -2.54 -9.48
C PHE A 27 -17.04 -3.46 -8.68
N ALA A 28 -18.10 -4.00 -9.29
CA ALA A 28 -19.02 -4.92 -8.62
C ALA A 28 -18.40 -6.30 -8.34
N ALA A 29 -17.41 -6.74 -9.14
CA ALA A 29 -16.69 -7.98 -8.90
C ALA A 29 -15.68 -7.90 -7.75
N ALA A 30 -15.29 -6.70 -7.30
CA ALA A 30 -14.36 -6.50 -6.19
C ALA A 30 -15.02 -6.68 -4.80
N GLY A 31 -16.34 -6.52 -4.69
CA GLY A 31 -17.06 -6.57 -3.41
C GLY A 31 -17.14 -7.94 -2.72
N GLY A 32 -16.77 -9.03 -3.40
CA GLY A 32 -16.80 -10.39 -2.86
C GLY A 32 -15.42 -11.08 -2.75
N ARG A 33 -14.34 -10.45 -3.25
CA ARG A 33 -13.01 -11.05 -3.24
C ARG A 33 -12.34 -10.82 -1.89
N LYS A 34 -11.90 -11.90 -1.25
CA LYS A 34 -11.04 -11.80 -0.06
C LYS A 34 -9.73 -11.11 -0.44
N VAL A 35 -9.46 -9.93 0.15
CA VAL A 35 -8.18 -9.24 -0.01
C VAL A 35 -7.15 -9.91 0.89
N PRO A 36 -6.00 -10.37 0.35
CA PRO A 36 -4.97 -11.04 1.13
C PRO A 36 -4.31 -10.08 2.12
N ILE A 37 -3.76 -10.66 3.19
CA ILE A 37 -3.04 -9.92 4.22
C ILE A 37 -1.53 -10.15 4.12
N SER A 38 -0.75 -9.11 4.35
CA SER A 38 0.71 -9.17 4.44
C SER A 38 1.23 -8.50 5.70
N LEU A 39 2.48 -8.80 6.05
CA LEU A 39 3.20 -8.12 7.12
C LEU A 39 4.27 -7.22 6.52
N GLN A 40 4.31 -5.94 6.93
CA GLN A 40 5.49 -5.10 6.74
C GLN A 40 6.61 -5.58 7.67
N LEU A 41 7.72 -6.06 7.09
CA LEU A 41 8.80 -6.71 7.84
C LEU A 41 9.58 -5.75 8.76
N TYR A 42 9.41 -4.43 8.60
CA TYR A 42 9.93 -3.46 9.56
C TYR A 42 9.37 -3.68 10.97
N SER A 43 8.17 -4.24 11.07
CA SER A 43 7.52 -4.63 12.33
C SER A 43 8.34 -5.62 13.15
N VAL A 44 9.14 -6.44 12.50
CA VAL A 44 9.97 -7.49 13.10
C VAL A 44 11.44 -7.36 12.65
N ARG A 45 11.88 -6.11 12.40
CA ARG A 45 13.21 -5.81 11.83
C ARG A 45 14.38 -6.39 12.60
N ASN A 46 14.29 -6.44 13.93
CA ASN A 46 15.33 -7.02 14.78
C ASN A 46 15.38 -8.54 14.66
N ASP A 47 14.22 -9.19 14.54
CA ASP A 47 14.12 -10.63 14.29
C ASP A 47 14.65 -10.96 12.88
N CYS A 48 14.28 -10.16 11.87
CA CYS A 48 14.81 -10.26 10.52
C CYS A 48 16.34 -10.12 10.46
N ALA A 49 16.91 -9.19 11.22
CA ALA A 49 18.36 -8.99 11.28
C ALA A 49 19.08 -10.16 11.94
N LYS A 50 18.44 -10.80 12.92
CA LYS A 50 18.98 -11.95 13.65
C LYS A 50 18.91 -13.23 12.83
N ASP A 51 17.76 -13.56 12.28
CA ASP A 51 17.51 -14.73 11.43
C ASP A 51 16.32 -14.48 10.50
N PHE A 52 16.62 -14.13 9.26
CA PHE A 52 15.60 -13.76 8.29
C PHE A 52 14.71 -14.94 7.89
N ASP A 53 15.29 -16.15 7.75
CA ASP A 53 14.52 -17.33 7.35
C ASP A 53 13.59 -17.79 8.47
N ALA A 54 14.06 -17.82 9.71
CA ALA A 54 13.23 -18.15 10.86
C ALA A 54 12.11 -17.13 11.05
N THR A 55 12.38 -15.84 10.79
CA THR A 55 11.36 -14.78 10.86
C THR A 55 10.30 -14.96 9.77
N LEU A 56 10.69 -15.21 8.51
CA LEU A 56 9.74 -15.50 7.43
C LEU A 56 8.89 -16.74 7.74
N ALA A 57 9.48 -17.80 8.28
CA ALA A 57 8.75 -18.99 8.70
C ALA A 57 7.74 -18.70 9.83
N ALA A 58 8.10 -17.87 10.80
CA ALA A 58 7.19 -17.43 11.86
C ALA A 58 6.02 -16.62 11.28
N VAL A 59 6.26 -15.71 10.33
CA VAL A 59 5.25 -14.93 9.64
C VAL A 59 4.29 -15.84 8.85
N ALA A 60 4.81 -16.81 8.13
CA ALA A 60 4.00 -17.82 7.42
C ALA A 60 3.12 -18.62 8.39
N LYS A 61 3.67 -19.08 9.52
CA LYS A 61 2.94 -19.81 10.56
C LYS A 61 1.82 -18.97 11.19
N MET A 62 1.97 -17.64 11.27
CA MET A 62 0.90 -16.74 11.70
C MET A 62 -0.22 -16.63 10.65
N GLY A 63 -0.01 -17.18 9.42
CA GLY A 63 -0.99 -17.26 8.34
C GLY A 63 -1.18 -15.94 7.59
N PHE A 64 -0.13 -15.18 7.42
CA PHE A 64 -0.07 -14.13 6.41
C PHE A 64 0.01 -14.76 5.01
N ASP A 65 -0.59 -14.09 4.02
CA ASP A 65 -0.53 -14.49 2.61
C ASP A 65 0.75 -13.98 1.92
N GLY A 66 1.42 -12.99 2.53
CA GLY A 66 2.62 -12.38 1.98
C GLY A 66 3.35 -11.47 2.96
N VAL A 67 4.41 -10.85 2.44
CA VAL A 67 5.24 -9.88 3.17
C VAL A 67 5.46 -8.64 2.32
N GLU A 68 5.59 -7.49 2.97
CA GLU A 68 6.17 -6.28 2.40
C GLU A 68 7.58 -6.11 2.95
N PHE A 69 8.56 -5.96 2.06
CA PHE A 69 9.96 -5.91 2.45
C PHE A 69 10.38 -4.51 2.93
N ALA A 70 11.17 -4.49 4.00
CA ALA A 70 11.92 -3.33 4.48
C ALA A 70 13.45 -3.52 4.32
N GLY A 71 13.85 -4.50 3.52
CA GLY A 71 15.22 -4.92 3.26
C GLY A 71 15.26 -6.42 2.97
N TYR A 72 16.38 -6.87 2.39
CA TYR A 72 16.52 -8.24 1.87
C TYR A 72 17.56 -9.06 2.62
N HIS A 73 18.26 -8.47 3.59
CA HIS A 73 19.28 -9.13 4.42
C HIS A 73 20.28 -9.96 3.59
N LYS A 74 20.44 -11.23 3.89
CA LYS A 74 21.34 -12.15 3.16
C LYS A 74 20.96 -12.39 1.69
N TYR A 75 19.75 -11.97 1.28
CA TYR A 75 19.23 -12.14 -0.07
C TYR A 75 19.32 -10.88 -0.95
N ALA A 76 20.00 -9.82 -0.51
CA ALA A 76 20.11 -8.55 -1.23
C ALA A 76 20.62 -8.66 -2.68
N ALA A 77 21.43 -9.69 -2.98
CA ALA A 77 21.90 -10.00 -4.34
C ALA A 77 21.41 -11.36 -4.86
N LYS A 78 20.40 -11.97 -4.21
CA LYS A 78 19.98 -13.35 -4.43
C LYS A 78 18.45 -13.47 -4.59
N PRO A 79 17.83 -12.77 -5.56
CA PRO A 79 16.37 -12.74 -5.68
C PRO A 79 15.78 -14.13 -5.97
N LYS A 80 16.47 -15.00 -6.72
CA LYS A 80 15.99 -16.35 -7.00
C LYS A 80 15.96 -17.23 -5.74
N GLU A 81 16.98 -17.12 -4.88
CA GLU A 81 17.00 -17.86 -3.61
C GLU A 81 15.90 -17.37 -2.67
N LEU A 82 15.69 -16.03 -2.58
CA LEU A 82 14.59 -15.46 -1.82
C LEU A 82 13.23 -15.90 -2.36
N LYS A 83 13.05 -15.87 -3.67
CA LYS A 83 11.80 -16.35 -4.30
C LYS A 83 11.52 -17.81 -3.93
N ALA A 84 12.52 -18.69 -4.02
CA ALA A 84 12.38 -20.10 -3.63
C ALA A 84 11.99 -20.25 -2.15
N LYS A 85 12.57 -19.43 -1.25
CA LYS A 85 12.24 -19.43 0.17
C LYS A 85 10.79 -18.97 0.42
N LEU A 86 10.34 -17.94 -0.28
CA LEU A 86 8.95 -17.48 -0.19
C LEU A 86 7.97 -18.57 -0.68
N ASP A 87 8.30 -19.25 -1.79
CA ASP A 87 7.46 -20.33 -2.34
C ASP A 87 7.38 -21.53 -1.40
N GLU A 88 8.50 -21.93 -0.79
CA GLU A 88 8.56 -22.98 0.24
C GLU A 88 7.59 -22.67 1.41
N LEU A 89 7.53 -21.41 1.82
CA LEU A 89 6.70 -20.95 2.93
C LEU A 89 5.27 -20.57 2.54
N GLY A 90 4.92 -20.62 1.25
CA GLY A 90 3.62 -20.18 0.74
C GLY A 90 3.39 -18.67 0.82
N LEU A 91 4.44 -17.86 1.03
CA LEU A 91 4.37 -16.41 1.10
C LEU A 91 4.54 -15.76 -0.28
N LYS A 92 3.91 -14.60 -0.47
CA LYS A 92 4.07 -13.76 -1.66
C LYS A 92 4.80 -12.47 -1.30
N ALA A 93 5.56 -11.93 -2.26
CA ALA A 93 6.08 -10.58 -2.17
C ALA A 93 4.93 -9.58 -2.47
N ALA A 94 4.25 -9.11 -1.43
CA ALA A 94 3.11 -8.21 -1.55
C ALA A 94 3.52 -6.84 -2.09
N ALA A 95 4.57 -6.25 -1.49
CA ALA A 95 5.16 -4.98 -1.85
C ALA A 95 6.58 -4.89 -1.29
N THR A 96 7.25 -3.77 -1.53
CA THR A 96 8.55 -3.47 -0.92
C THR A 96 8.72 -1.98 -0.71
N HIS A 97 9.37 -1.60 0.39
CA HIS A 97 9.88 -0.25 0.59
C HIS A 97 11.25 -0.08 -0.09
N ILE A 98 11.37 0.97 -0.91
CA ILE A 98 12.58 1.35 -1.64
C ILE A 98 12.91 2.83 -1.40
N GLY A 99 14.15 3.23 -1.65
CA GLY A 99 14.52 4.65 -1.67
C GLY A 99 14.34 5.27 -3.06
N THR A 100 14.07 6.58 -3.13
CA THR A 100 13.94 7.34 -4.39
C THR A 100 15.19 7.26 -5.29
N GLY A 101 16.37 7.00 -4.71
CA GLY A 101 17.60 6.77 -5.49
C GLY A 101 17.53 5.55 -6.42
N THR A 102 16.73 4.54 -6.06
CA THR A 102 16.54 3.33 -6.87
C THR A 102 15.52 3.50 -8.01
N MET A 103 14.90 4.68 -8.11
CA MET A 103 13.92 5.01 -9.15
C MET A 103 14.56 5.70 -10.37
N ARG A 104 15.90 5.82 -10.43
CA ARG A 104 16.62 6.60 -11.44
C ARG A 104 17.61 5.75 -12.24
N GLY A 105 17.70 6.01 -13.56
CA GLY A 105 18.72 5.43 -14.45
C GLY A 105 18.87 3.91 -14.30
N ASP A 106 20.09 3.41 -14.34
CA ASP A 106 20.43 1.98 -14.21
C ASP A 106 19.98 1.36 -12.88
N ALA A 107 19.83 2.17 -11.83
CA ALA A 107 19.33 1.68 -10.55
C ALA A 107 17.86 1.24 -10.64
N LEU A 108 17.06 1.93 -11.45
CA LEU A 108 15.67 1.52 -11.69
C LEU A 108 15.60 0.20 -12.45
N GLU A 109 16.43 0.00 -13.46
CA GLU A 109 16.46 -1.26 -14.23
C GLU A 109 16.80 -2.45 -13.32
N LYS A 110 17.84 -2.32 -12.50
CA LYS A 110 18.22 -3.35 -11.52
C LYS A 110 17.11 -3.60 -10.49
N THR A 111 16.42 -2.54 -10.07
CA THR A 111 15.28 -2.63 -9.16
C THR A 111 14.14 -3.40 -9.81
N ILE A 112 13.80 -3.12 -11.06
CA ILE A 112 12.77 -3.83 -11.82
C ILE A 112 13.13 -5.31 -11.94
N GLU A 113 14.33 -5.64 -12.42
CA GLU A 113 14.79 -7.03 -12.60
C GLU A 113 14.70 -7.85 -11.31
N PHE A 114 15.21 -7.28 -10.21
CA PHE A 114 15.16 -7.94 -8.90
C PHE A 114 13.72 -8.26 -8.46
N HIS A 115 12.82 -7.28 -8.59
CA HIS A 115 11.45 -7.41 -8.11
C HIS A 115 10.57 -8.25 -9.05
N GLN A 116 10.86 -8.28 -10.35
CA GLN A 116 10.21 -9.21 -11.27
C GLN A 116 10.52 -10.66 -10.93
N VAL A 117 11.78 -10.98 -10.56
CA VAL A 117 12.14 -12.33 -10.08
C VAL A 117 11.35 -12.72 -8.83
N LEU A 118 11.14 -11.79 -7.90
CA LEU A 118 10.34 -12.02 -6.69
C LEU A 118 8.83 -12.09 -6.96
N GLY A 119 8.36 -11.62 -8.11
CA GLY A 119 6.94 -11.41 -8.38
C GLY A 119 6.35 -10.22 -7.60
N CYS A 120 7.20 -9.32 -7.10
CA CYS A 120 6.80 -8.13 -6.36
C CYS A 120 6.41 -7.01 -7.35
N LYS A 121 5.15 -6.59 -7.29
CA LYS A 121 4.60 -5.59 -8.24
C LYS A 121 4.67 -4.16 -7.74
N TYR A 122 4.73 -3.94 -6.44
CA TYR A 122 4.53 -2.63 -5.81
C TYR A 122 5.80 -2.13 -5.15
N LEU A 123 6.37 -1.07 -5.72
CA LEU A 123 7.60 -0.42 -5.28
C LEU A 123 7.22 0.87 -4.55
N ILE A 124 7.30 0.89 -3.25
CA ILE A 124 6.80 1.99 -2.41
C ILE A 124 7.98 2.74 -1.77
N VAL A 125 7.93 4.06 -1.80
CA VAL A 125 8.88 4.90 -1.08
C VAL A 125 8.28 5.27 0.27
N PRO A 126 8.90 4.88 1.40
CA PRO A 126 8.35 5.13 2.74
C PRO A 126 8.65 6.53 3.28
N GLY A 127 9.36 7.33 2.54
CA GLY A 127 9.70 8.70 2.92
C GLY A 127 10.78 9.30 2.03
N ASP A 128 10.67 10.60 1.80
CA ASP A 128 11.69 11.40 1.12
C ASP A 128 11.70 12.82 1.69
N GLY A 129 12.90 13.30 2.05
CA GLY A 129 13.05 14.62 2.67
C GLY A 129 12.68 15.80 1.77
N ASP A 130 12.42 15.57 0.50
CA ASP A 130 11.97 16.59 -0.46
C ASP A 130 10.44 16.68 -0.59
N PHE A 131 9.70 15.73 0.01
CA PHE A 131 8.24 15.65 -0.07
C PHE A 131 7.55 16.92 0.46
N THR A 132 8.00 17.45 1.58
CA THR A 132 7.43 18.64 2.23
C THR A 132 8.10 19.95 1.81
N LYS A 133 9.12 19.91 0.95
CA LYS A 133 9.82 21.10 0.48
C LYS A 133 9.13 21.69 -0.75
N PRO A 134 8.63 22.94 -0.70
CA PRO A 134 7.86 23.56 -1.79
C PRO A 134 8.56 23.49 -3.15
N ASP A 135 9.86 23.80 -3.19
CA ASP A 135 10.66 23.88 -4.42
C ASP A 135 11.02 22.50 -5.01
N LYS A 136 10.99 21.45 -4.18
CA LYS A 136 11.45 20.11 -4.56
C LYS A 136 10.33 19.08 -4.71
N SER A 137 9.23 19.27 -4.00
CA SER A 137 8.10 18.33 -3.99
C SER A 137 7.47 18.12 -5.38
N LYS A 138 7.53 19.14 -6.26
CA LYS A 138 7.09 18.99 -7.65
C LYS A 138 8.00 18.04 -8.43
N ALA A 139 9.31 18.23 -8.36
CA ALA A 139 10.27 17.35 -9.04
C ALA A 139 10.21 15.92 -8.51
N LEU A 140 9.90 15.75 -7.21
CA LEU A 140 9.65 14.44 -6.63
C LEU A 140 8.39 13.80 -7.26
N ALA A 141 7.29 14.52 -7.37
CA ALA A 141 6.07 14.01 -8.02
C ALA A 141 6.31 13.66 -9.51
N ASP A 142 7.09 14.48 -10.22
CA ASP A 142 7.47 14.21 -11.62
C ASP A 142 8.27 12.88 -11.72
N LEU A 143 9.22 12.63 -10.80
CA LEU A 143 9.93 11.33 -10.72
C LEU A 143 8.98 10.14 -10.56
N PHE A 144 7.97 10.24 -9.70
CA PHE A 144 6.98 9.17 -9.52
C PHE A 144 6.16 8.95 -10.80
N ASN A 145 5.76 10.01 -11.48
CA ASN A 145 5.02 9.93 -12.75
C ASN A 145 5.85 9.23 -13.84
N GLU A 146 7.10 9.63 -14.01
CA GLU A 146 8.03 9.01 -14.96
C GLU A 146 8.27 7.53 -14.66
N THR A 147 8.48 7.20 -13.37
CA THR A 147 8.69 5.83 -12.93
C THR A 147 7.43 4.99 -13.13
N ALA A 148 6.25 5.50 -12.78
CA ALA A 148 4.99 4.80 -12.99
C ALA A 148 4.74 4.50 -14.46
N ALA A 149 5.06 5.45 -15.37
CA ALA A 149 4.93 5.25 -16.82
C ALA A 149 5.83 4.10 -17.32
N LYS A 150 7.06 3.96 -16.78
CA LYS A 150 7.97 2.87 -17.11
C LYS A 150 7.53 1.51 -16.52
N LEU A 151 6.98 1.50 -15.33
CA LEU A 151 6.55 0.29 -14.63
C LEU A 151 5.24 -0.29 -15.16
N LYS A 152 4.31 0.56 -15.61
CA LYS A 152 2.97 0.17 -16.06
C LYS A 152 2.95 -0.93 -17.14
N PRO A 153 3.72 -0.85 -18.24
CA PRO A 153 3.75 -1.91 -19.27
C PRO A 153 4.32 -3.24 -18.74
N LEU A 154 5.04 -3.22 -17.60
CA LEU A 154 5.57 -4.40 -16.93
C LEU A 154 4.60 -5.01 -15.91
N GLY A 155 3.40 -4.43 -15.75
CA GLY A 155 2.43 -4.83 -14.73
C GLY A 155 2.87 -4.50 -13.30
N MET A 156 3.81 -3.56 -13.16
CA MET A 156 4.32 -3.05 -11.88
C MET A 156 3.84 -1.61 -11.65
N ALA A 157 3.96 -1.14 -10.42
CA ALA A 157 3.63 0.24 -10.05
C ALA A 157 4.55 0.74 -8.93
N CYS A 158 4.73 2.06 -8.86
CA CYS A 158 5.37 2.70 -7.72
C CYS A 158 4.39 3.55 -6.94
N GLY A 159 4.74 3.89 -5.70
CA GLY A 159 3.93 4.73 -4.85
C GLY A 159 4.70 5.30 -3.67
N TYR A 160 3.98 6.09 -2.89
CA TYR A 160 4.51 6.73 -1.68
C TYR A 160 3.68 6.32 -0.47
N HIS A 161 4.35 6.05 0.64
CA HIS A 161 3.77 5.73 1.95
C HIS A 161 3.86 6.95 2.86
N ASN A 162 2.74 7.30 3.51
CA ASN A 162 2.71 8.44 4.41
C ASN A 162 3.09 8.09 5.85
N HIS A 163 3.65 9.08 6.52
CA HIS A 163 3.62 9.26 7.96
C HIS A 163 2.63 10.39 8.33
N ALA A 164 2.77 10.97 9.52
CA ALA A 164 1.89 12.05 9.94
C ALA A 164 2.23 13.39 9.29
N HIS A 165 3.52 13.67 9.09
CA HIS A 165 4.01 14.98 8.64
C HIS A 165 3.67 15.29 7.16
N GLU A 166 3.34 14.31 6.34
CA GLU A 166 2.84 14.54 4.99
C GLU A 166 1.46 15.20 4.98
N PHE A 167 0.74 15.15 6.08
CA PHE A 167 -0.53 15.85 6.28
C PHE A 167 -0.38 17.24 6.89
N ASP A 168 0.84 17.70 7.16
CA ASP A 168 1.10 19.07 7.60
C ASP A 168 0.64 20.08 6.55
N LYS A 169 0.13 21.24 7.04
CA LYS A 169 -0.46 22.27 6.20
C LYS A 169 0.56 22.83 5.19
N SER A 170 0.12 22.99 3.95
CA SER A 170 0.87 23.59 2.84
C SER A 170 -0.05 24.50 2.03
N GLY A 171 -0.02 25.82 2.30
CA GLY A 171 -0.98 26.77 1.73
C GLY A 171 -2.42 26.47 2.21
N ASP A 172 -3.34 26.34 1.28
CA ASP A 172 -4.76 26.05 1.55
C ASP A 172 -5.07 24.55 1.68
N THR A 173 -4.05 23.68 1.56
CA THR A 173 -4.18 22.23 1.65
C THR A 173 -3.06 21.62 2.51
N ASN A 174 -2.66 20.38 2.27
CA ASN A 174 -1.52 19.73 2.91
C ASN A 174 -0.58 19.11 1.84
N HIS A 175 0.61 18.67 2.27
CA HIS A 175 1.61 18.12 1.36
C HIS A 175 1.14 16.82 0.67
N TRP A 176 0.38 15.97 1.38
CA TRP A 176 -0.18 14.75 0.82
C TRP A 176 -1.13 15.01 -0.35
N GLU A 177 -2.07 15.95 -0.17
CA GLU A 177 -3.00 16.32 -1.24
C GLU A 177 -2.29 16.94 -2.43
N LEU A 178 -1.26 17.77 -2.20
CA LEU A 178 -0.44 18.33 -3.29
C LEU A 178 0.26 17.23 -4.07
N PHE A 179 0.81 16.22 -3.40
CA PHE A 179 1.44 15.06 -4.06
C PHE A 179 0.39 14.26 -4.85
N ALA A 180 -0.75 13.99 -4.26
CA ALA A 180 -1.84 13.26 -4.92
C ALA A 180 -2.36 13.97 -6.17
N GLN A 181 -2.45 15.31 -6.15
CA GLN A 181 -2.87 16.14 -7.29
C GLN A 181 -1.80 16.20 -8.39
N ARG A 182 -0.52 16.20 -8.03
CA ARG A 182 0.62 16.29 -8.96
C ARG A 182 0.98 14.96 -9.60
N THR A 183 0.53 13.85 -9.03
CA THR A 183 0.82 12.52 -9.53
C THR A 183 -0.36 11.91 -10.29
N THR A 184 -0.06 11.12 -11.32
CA THR A 184 -1.07 10.40 -12.11
C THR A 184 -1.74 9.30 -11.28
N LYS A 185 -2.86 8.77 -11.78
CA LYS A 185 -3.57 7.66 -11.12
C LYS A 185 -2.79 6.35 -11.12
N ASP A 186 -1.72 6.25 -11.89
CA ASP A 186 -0.84 5.08 -11.93
C ASP A 186 0.16 5.07 -10.74
N VAL A 187 0.32 6.20 -10.03
CA VAL A 187 1.11 6.29 -8.79
C VAL A 187 0.24 5.88 -7.60
N ILE A 188 0.69 4.87 -6.86
CA ILE A 188 -0.01 4.36 -5.68
C ILE A 188 0.13 5.36 -4.52
N LEU A 189 -0.94 5.56 -3.81
CA LEU A 189 -1.00 6.24 -2.52
C LEU A 189 -1.11 5.16 -1.44
N GLN A 190 0.01 4.69 -0.90
CA GLN A 190 -0.01 3.72 0.20
C GLN A 190 -0.34 4.45 1.50
N ILE A 191 -1.63 4.50 1.83
CA ILE A 191 -2.08 5.10 3.09
C ILE A 191 -1.69 4.19 4.25
N ASP A 192 -0.94 4.76 5.21
CA ASP A 192 -0.85 4.25 6.57
C ASP A 192 -1.95 4.89 7.41
N PHE A 193 -2.96 4.09 7.76
CA PHE A 193 -4.13 4.58 8.49
C PHE A 193 -3.83 4.89 9.97
N GLY A 194 -2.78 4.31 10.55
CA GLY A 194 -2.34 4.68 11.88
C GLY A 194 -1.72 6.07 11.91
N TRP A 195 -0.80 6.35 10.99
CA TRP A 195 -0.20 7.68 10.88
C TRP A 195 -1.19 8.75 10.44
N SER A 196 -2.10 8.42 9.52
CA SER A 196 -3.15 9.38 9.13
C SER A 196 -4.10 9.68 10.29
N GLN A 197 -4.41 8.71 11.15
CA GLN A 197 -5.18 8.91 12.38
C GLN A 197 -4.44 9.82 13.37
N VAL A 198 -3.12 9.67 13.53
CA VAL A 198 -2.28 10.59 14.34
C VAL A 198 -2.36 12.01 13.80
N ALA A 199 -2.36 12.17 12.49
CA ALA A 199 -2.51 13.47 11.81
C ALA A 199 -3.95 14.01 11.79
N GLY A 200 -4.90 13.33 12.48
CA GLY A 200 -6.29 13.77 12.56
C GLY A 200 -7.09 13.61 11.27
N GLN A 201 -6.64 12.75 10.35
CA GLN A 201 -7.34 12.49 9.10
C GLN A 201 -8.44 11.43 9.27
N ASP A 202 -9.54 11.60 8.55
CA ASP A 202 -10.58 10.57 8.43
C ASP A 202 -10.17 9.54 7.38
N GLY A 203 -9.91 8.29 7.81
CA GLY A 203 -9.44 7.23 6.93
C GLY A 203 -10.39 6.89 5.78
N PRO A 204 -11.68 6.65 6.00
CA PRO A 204 -12.67 6.48 4.93
C PRO A 204 -12.73 7.64 3.95
N ASP A 205 -12.58 8.88 4.42
CA ASP A 205 -12.58 10.07 3.58
C ASP A 205 -11.34 10.14 2.69
N LEU A 206 -10.16 9.80 3.21
CA LEU A 206 -8.92 9.66 2.41
C LEU A 206 -9.12 8.70 1.23
N VAL A 207 -9.77 7.55 1.47
CA VAL A 207 -10.06 6.59 0.40
C VAL A 207 -11.02 7.16 -0.63
N LYS A 208 -12.07 7.86 -0.20
CA LYS A 208 -13.07 8.49 -1.08
C LYS A 208 -12.48 9.58 -1.96
N ARG A 209 -11.52 10.37 -1.44
CA ARG A 209 -10.84 11.44 -2.20
C ARG A 209 -9.92 10.90 -3.28
N HIS A 210 -9.36 9.70 -3.10
CA HIS A 210 -8.36 9.11 -3.99
C HIS A 210 -8.76 7.70 -4.48
N PRO A 211 -9.93 7.52 -5.11
CA PRO A 211 -10.42 6.20 -5.49
C PRO A 211 -9.48 5.52 -6.49
N GLY A 212 -9.28 4.20 -6.30
CA GLY A 212 -8.48 3.38 -7.20
C GLY A 212 -6.96 3.47 -7.03
N ARG A 213 -6.46 4.26 -6.06
CA ARG A 213 -5.02 4.50 -5.90
C ARG A 213 -4.37 3.77 -4.72
N MET A 214 -5.11 2.91 -4.02
CA MET A 214 -4.68 2.28 -2.77
C MET A 214 -4.50 0.77 -2.92
N ALA A 215 -3.72 0.36 -3.93
CA ALA A 215 -3.48 -1.06 -4.21
C ALA A 215 -2.85 -1.80 -3.01
N VAL A 216 -2.03 -1.13 -2.22
CA VAL A 216 -1.49 -1.60 -0.95
C VAL A 216 -1.75 -0.54 0.10
N VAL A 217 -2.22 -0.92 1.29
CA VAL A 217 -2.46 0.00 2.41
C VAL A 217 -1.87 -0.56 3.69
N HIS A 218 -1.46 0.32 4.61
CA HIS A 218 -0.96 -0.08 5.92
C HIS A 218 -2.06 0.01 6.98
N LEU A 219 -2.23 -1.10 7.69
CA LEU A 219 -3.07 -1.22 8.86
C LEU A 219 -2.15 -1.22 10.08
N LYS A 220 -1.85 -0.02 10.58
CA LYS A 220 -0.93 0.21 11.71
C LYS A 220 -1.70 0.51 12.99
N PRO A 221 -1.77 -0.44 13.94
CA PRO A 221 -2.42 -0.20 15.22
C PRO A 221 -1.79 0.98 15.96
N THR A 222 -2.61 1.96 16.30
CA THR A 222 -2.13 3.22 16.88
C THR A 222 -3.06 3.70 17.98
N VAL A 223 -2.48 4.14 19.12
CA VAL A 223 -3.20 4.80 20.19
C VAL A 223 -2.99 6.30 20.07
N VAL A 224 -4.07 7.04 19.82
CA VAL A 224 -4.02 8.50 19.68
C VAL A 224 -4.29 9.15 21.01
N LYS A 225 -3.51 10.19 21.37
CA LYS A 225 -3.69 11.01 22.59
C LYS A 225 -3.70 10.18 23.89
N ASN A 226 -2.99 9.06 23.91
CA ASN A 226 -2.93 8.14 25.06
C ASN A 226 -4.33 7.74 25.56
N GLU A 227 -5.25 7.44 24.66
CA GLU A 227 -6.63 7.05 24.96
C GLU A 227 -6.66 5.89 25.97
N ALA A 228 -7.31 6.11 27.12
CA ALA A 228 -7.32 5.15 28.21
C ALA A 228 -7.96 3.81 27.79
N GLY A 229 -7.34 2.71 28.21
CA GLY A 229 -7.81 1.35 27.92
C GLY A 229 -7.50 0.87 26.49
N LYS A 230 -6.86 1.67 25.66
CA LYS A 230 -6.40 1.28 24.32
C LYS A 230 -4.98 0.74 24.34
N ARG A 231 -4.68 -0.18 23.43
CA ARG A 231 -3.35 -0.73 23.19
C ARG A 231 -3.05 -0.72 21.70
N ALA A 232 -1.80 -0.55 21.34
CA ALA A 232 -1.38 -0.61 19.92
C ALA A 232 -1.36 -2.06 19.41
N ILE A 233 -2.51 -2.72 19.48
CA ILE A 233 -2.83 -4.03 18.92
C ILE A 233 -4.07 -3.85 18.05
N PHE A 234 -4.08 -4.44 16.86
CA PHE A 234 -5.18 -4.29 15.90
C PHE A 234 -6.53 -4.64 16.53
N GLY A 235 -7.47 -3.69 16.46
CA GLY A 235 -8.80 -3.81 17.05
C GLY A 235 -8.89 -3.42 18.52
N GLU A 236 -7.77 -3.18 19.20
CA GLU A 236 -7.71 -2.68 20.58
C GLU A 236 -7.19 -1.23 20.63
N ASP A 237 -6.91 -0.67 19.48
CA ASP A 237 -6.33 0.65 19.24
C ASP A 237 -7.39 1.74 18.98
N SER A 238 -6.95 2.94 18.62
CA SER A 238 -7.84 4.08 18.36
C SER A 238 -8.37 4.15 16.92
N VAL A 239 -7.91 3.28 16.02
CA VAL A 239 -8.24 3.38 14.57
C VAL A 239 -9.56 2.68 14.26
N PRO A 240 -10.50 3.33 13.56
CA PRO A 240 -11.80 2.75 13.21
C PRO A 240 -11.68 1.82 12.00
N TRP A 241 -11.19 0.60 12.19
CA TRP A 241 -10.83 -0.33 11.12
C TRP A 241 -11.98 -0.73 10.21
N VAL A 242 -13.16 -1.01 10.75
CA VAL A 242 -14.29 -1.53 9.96
C VAL A 242 -14.69 -0.60 8.81
N PRO A 243 -14.96 0.70 9.01
CA PRO A 243 -15.28 1.62 7.92
C PRO A 243 -14.09 1.86 6.98
N ILE A 244 -12.85 1.81 7.45
CA ILE A 244 -11.64 1.94 6.62
C ILE A 244 -11.52 0.75 5.66
N ILE A 245 -11.59 -0.49 6.18
CA ILE A 245 -11.51 -1.72 5.38
C ILE A 245 -12.63 -1.77 4.34
N LYS A 246 -13.84 -1.37 4.74
CA LYS A 246 -14.97 -1.26 3.80
C LYS A 246 -14.67 -0.29 2.66
N ALA A 247 -14.22 0.93 2.97
CA ALA A 247 -13.89 1.93 1.96
C ALA A 247 -12.77 1.44 1.02
N CYS A 248 -11.71 0.81 1.57
CA CYS A 248 -10.63 0.23 0.79
C CYS A 248 -11.12 -0.83 -0.21
N ARG A 249 -12.03 -1.71 0.21
CA ARG A 249 -12.62 -2.74 -0.65
C ARG A 249 -13.49 -2.16 -1.75
N GLU A 250 -14.31 -1.17 -1.42
CA GLU A 250 -15.29 -0.61 -2.34
C GLU A 250 -14.69 0.42 -3.31
N LEU A 251 -13.75 1.23 -2.84
CA LEU A 251 -13.26 2.40 -3.57
C LEU A 251 -11.75 2.40 -3.80
N GLY A 252 -10.96 1.75 -2.93
CA GLY A 252 -9.50 1.83 -2.92
C GLY A 252 -8.81 1.05 -4.04
N ALA A 253 -9.49 0.08 -4.67
CA ALA A 253 -8.90 -0.95 -5.53
C ALA A 253 -7.82 -1.78 -4.80
N THR A 254 -7.98 -1.97 -3.50
CA THR A 254 -7.00 -2.58 -2.62
C THR A 254 -6.78 -4.06 -2.96
N GLN A 255 -5.52 -4.42 -3.10
CA GLN A 255 -5.03 -5.76 -3.40
C GLN A 255 -4.35 -6.41 -2.19
N TRP A 256 -3.85 -5.60 -1.25
CA TRP A 256 -3.17 -6.04 -0.04
C TRP A 256 -3.53 -5.17 1.16
N PHE A 257 -3.90 -5.82 2.25
CA PHE A 257 -3.93 -5.23 3.58
C PHE A 257 -2.64 -5.61 4.30
N THR A 258 -1.74 -4.64 4.46
CA THR A 258 -0.43 -4.85 5.10
C THR A 258 -0.49 -4.40 6.55
N LEU A 259 -0.35 -5.34 7.48
CA LEU A 259 -0.19 -5.02 8.89
C LEU A 259 1.20 -4.42 9.11
N GLU A 260 1.29 -3.33 9.87
CA GLU A 260 2.55 -2.80 10.38
C GLU A 260 2.45 -2.59 11.89
N GLN A 261 3.40 -3.14 12.66
CA GLN A 261 3.44 -3.08 14.12
C GLN A 261 4.76 -2.45 14.56
N GLU A 262 4.72 -1.26 15.16
CA GLU A 262 5.94 -0.57 15.62
C GLU A 262 5.94 -0.30 17.14
N VAL A 263 4.81 -0.40 17.79
CA VAL A 263 4.66 -0.30 19.25
C VAL A 263 4.34 -1.68 19.80
N TYR A 264 5.08 -2.12 20.81
CA TYR A 264 4.97 -3.46 21.39
C TYR A 264 4.53 -3.35 22.85
N PRO A 265 3.21 -3.28 23.12
CA PRO A 265 2.69 -3.09 24.47
C PRO A 265 2.92 -4.30 25.37
N ASP A 266 2.79 -4.08 26.68
CA ASP A 266 2.80 -5.09 27.75
C ASP A 266 4.11 -5.90 27.84
N GLY A 267 5.24 -5.33 27.41
CA GLY A 267 6.54 -6.01 27.41
C GLY A 267 6.65 -7.20 26.45
N LYS A 268 5.70 -7.32 25.51
CA LYS A 268 5.71 -8.39 24.49
C LYS A 268 6.77 -8.16 23.44
N SER A 269 7.27 -9.23 22.86
CA SER A 269 8.15 -9.18 21.70
C SER A 269 7.39 -8.70 20.44
N PRO A 270 8.11 -8.21 19.41
CA PRO A 270 7.51 -7.84 18.12
C PRO A 270 6.67 -8.97 17.51
N LEU A 271 7.18 -10.19 17.48
CA LEU A 271 6.46 -11.34 16.94
C LEU A 271 5.19 -11.69 17.73
N GLU A 272 5.17 -11.54 19.05
CA GLU A 272 3.96 -11.75 19.86
C GLU A 272 2.90 -10.68 19.55
N CYS A 273 3.28 -9.40 19.46
CA CYS A 273 2.35 -8.33 19.11
C CYS A 273 1.79 -8.50 17.68
N VAL A 274 2.63 -8.86 16.73
CA VAL A 274 2.21 -9.17 15.36
C VAL A 274 1.24 -10.35 15.34
N ALA A 275 1.48 -11.41 16.11
CA ALA A 275 0.59 -12.56 16.18
C ALA A 275 -0.81 -12.19 16.70
N LEU A 276 -0.88 -11.36 17.76
CA LEU A 276 -2.14 -10.85 18.31
C LEU A 276 -2.90 -10.01 17.27
N SER A 277 -2.21 -9.05 16.65
CA SER A 277 -2.78 -8.18 15.62
C SER A 277 -3.24 -8.97 14.38
N ALA A 278 -2.47 -9.96 13.93
CA ALA A 278 -2.83 -10.83 12.82
C ALA A 278 -4.09 -11.65 13.11
N ALA A 279 -4.22 -12.18 14.33
CA ALA A 279 -5.39 -12.97 14.74
C ALA A 279 -6.68 -12.11 14.75
N ALA A 280 -6.60 -10.85 15.17
CA ALA A 280 -7.70 -9.92 15.15
C ALA A 280 -8.03 -9.44 13.73
N LEU A 281 -7.01 -9.09 12.92
CA LEU A 281 -7.17 -8.68 11.53
C LEU A 281 -7.90 -9.73 10.69
N LYS A 282 -7.53 -11.00 10.81
CA LYS A 282 -8.17 -12.11 10.07
C LYS A 282 -9.66 -12.28 10.34
N LYS A 283 -10.13 -11.84 11.50
CA LYS A 283 -11.56 -11.87 11.84
C LYS A 283 -12.31 -10.69 11.25
N THR A 284 -11.58 -9.64 10.85
CA THR A 284 -12.15 -8.37 10.36
C THR A 284 -12.18 -8.30 8.83
N VAL A 285 -11.23 -8.97 8.13
CA VAL A 285 -11.09 -8.97 6.67
C VAL A 285 -11.67 -10.20 5.99
#